data_fa3dd4a6f3791fa1eb1c1ca82dd4b8cc
#
_entry.id   fa3dd4a6f3791fa1eb1c1ca82dd4b8cc
#
_cell.length_a   1.000
_cell.length_b   1.000
_cell.length_c   1.000
_cell.angle_alpha   90.00
_cell.angle_beta   90.00
_cell.angle_gamma   90.00
#
_symmetry.space_group_name_H-M   'P 1'
#
loop_
_entity.id
_entity.type
_entity.pdbx_description
1 polymer ?
#
loop_
_entity_poly.entity_id
_entity_poly.type
_entity_poly.pdbx_seq_one_letter_code
_entity_poly.pdbx_strand_id
1 'polypeptide(L)'
;MPSKHLTSALLFTAALSACTPDNGTQNAASGSGDKTGSVKLLNVSYDVARDLYKDFNPLFIEEYKKQHNGADITVQQSHGGSSKQALAVANGLKADVVTMNQGSDIDLLVKKGLVKADWQKAFPNNAVPFTSTTVFLVRKGNPKQIKDWGDLAKDNLKIVIANPKVTGNGRYTFLGAYGYGLKANNNDDAKTREYVKKMLSNVEVFENGGRAATTTFVQRNIGDVLITFENEANLSAKQFGNGEFEIVYPKYSVRMDSPVAVVDKVADERGTRQAATEYLNYLWSKPAQELGAKLYLRPADKDVLAAHASELPPMETFNPNDIFGTWDEIMSKYFSDGGVYDQLTVKGK
;
A
#
# COMPACT_ATOMS: atom_id res chain seq x y z
N MET A 1 43.71 -19.04 45.76
CA MET A 1 44.99 -18.27 45.91
C MET A 1 44.83 -17.00 45.08
N PRO A 2 45.19 -15.87 45.67
CA PRO A 2 44.74 -14.55 45.24
C PRO A 2 45.80 -13.72 44.54
N SER A 3 45.47 -12.64 43.98
CA SER A 3 46.19 -11.34 43.92
C SER A 3 46.02 -10.68 42.55
N LYS A 4 45.99 -9.36 42.34
CA LYS A 4 46.07 -8.16 43.17
C LYS A 4 45.65 -6.97 42.28
N HIS A 5 45.08 -6.00 42.91
CA HIS A 5 44.84 -4.61 42.52
C HIS A 5 45.91 -3.92 41.65
N LEU A 6 45.46 -2.98 40.76
CA LEU A 6 46.08 -1.65 40.79
C LEU A 6 45.09 -0.59 40.25
N THR A 7 44.76 0.31 41.17
CA THR A 7 44.12 1.61 40.99
C THR A 7 45.13 2.62 40.44
N SER A 8 44.73 3.49 39.50
CA SER A 8 45.45 4.76 39.25
C SER A 8 44.43 5.87 39.00
N ALA A 9 44.34 6.75 39.98
CA ALA A 9 43.67 8.00 39.92
C ALA A 9 44.63 9.06 39.36
N LEU A 10 44.17 9.88 38.41
CA LEU A 10 44.85 11.13 38.07
C LEU A 10 43.84 12.29 38.15
N LEU A 11 44.11 13.12 39.17
CA LEU A 11 43.57 14.47 39.26
C LEU A 11 44.21 15.38 38.22
N PHE A 12 43.40 16.23 37.56
CA PHE A 12 43.92 17.46 36.98
C PHE A 12 43.05 18.67 37.34
N THR A 13 43.74 19.66 37.79
CA THR A 13 43.38 20.90 38.43
C THR A 13 42.69 21.91 37.49
N ALA A 14 41.79 22.67 38.11
CA ALA A 14 41.14 23.86 37.57
C ALA A 14 42.13 25.04 37.34
N ALA A 15 41.89 25.79 36.28
CA ALA A 15 42.41 27.15 36.16
C ALA A 15 41.27 28.08 35.77
N LEU A 16 40.87 28.92 36.72
CA LEU A 16 40.04 30.12 36.50
C LEU A 16 40.89 31.20 35.83
N SER A 17 40.37 31.81 34.76
CA SER A 17 40.82 33.13 34.30
C SER A 17 39.60 33.99 34.09
N ALA A 18 39.48 34.98 34.92
CA ALA A 18 38.55 36.12 34.82
C ALA A 18 39.21 37.20 33.93
N CYS A 19 38.46 37.80 33.02
CA CYS A 19 38.74 39.18 32.57
C CYS A 19 37.50 39.83 31.93
N THR A 20 37.02 40.84 32.56
CA THR A 20 36.44 42.15 32.26
C THR A 20 35.58 42.38 30.99
N PRO A 21 34.50 43.20 31.16
CA PRO A 21 33.60 43.56 30.08
C PRO A 21 34.11 44.77 29.29
N ASP A 22 34.03 44.68 27.97
CA ASP A 22 34.14 45.85 27.10
C ASP A 22 32.82 46.13 26.42
N ASN A 23 32.40 47.38 26.49
CA ASN A 23 31.13 47.92 26.06
C ASN A 23 31.33 48.44 24.61
N GLY A 24 30.80 47.72 23.64
CA GLY A 24 30.83 48.10 22.23
C GLY A 24 29.50 47.92 21.55
N THR A 25 28.70 48.96 21.51
CA THR A 25 27.49 49.12 20.72
C THR A 25 27.79 48.85 19.26
N GLN A 26 27.26 47.77 18.68
CA GLN A 26 27.13 47.66 17.21
C GLN A 26 25.90 46.87 16.79
N ASN A 27 25.08 47.55 16.06
CA ASN A 27 24.08 47.18 15.07
C ASN A 27 23.72 45.69 14.95
N ALA A 28 22.50 45.40 15.32
CA ALA A 28 21.76 44.23 14.92
C ALA A 28 21.50 44.22 13.41
N ALA A 29 22.33 43.52 12.65
CA ALA A 29 21.93 42.99 11.37
C ALA A 29 21.25 41.65 11.65
N SER A 30 19.93 41.66 11.59
CA SER A 30 19.11 40.45 11.58
C SER A 30 19.37 39.67 10.29
N GLY A 31 20.42 38.87 10.29
CA GLY A 31 20.61 37.81 9.33
C GLY A 31 19.75 36.62 9.80
N SER A 32 18.56 36.46 9.26
CA SER A 32 17.83 35.22 9.29
C SER A 32 18.63 34.20 8.49
N GLY A 33 19.59 33.56 9.14
CA GLY A 33 20.24 32.37 8.64
C GLY A 33 19.20 31.24 8.62
N ASP A 34 18.64 31.06 7.47
CA ASP A 34 17.82 29.91 7.11
C ASP A 34 18.64 28.64 7.40
N LYS A 35 18.39 28.03 8.53
CA LYS A 35 18.90 26.69 8.81
C LYS A 35 18.10 25.75 7.93
N THR A 36 18.54 25.56 6.69
CA THR A 36 18.05 24.51 5.79
C THR A 36 18.41 23.14 6.37
N GLY A 37 17.71 22.77 7.45
CA GLY A 37 17.75 21.43 7.96
C GLY A 37 17.12 20.50 6.92
N SER A 38 17.83 19.44 6.53
CA SER A 38 17.30 18.41 5.63
C SER A 38 15.96 17.89 6.16
N VAL A 39 14.90 18.02 5.37
CA VAL A 39 13.57 17.47 5.70
C VAL A 39 13.60 15.96 5.59
N LYS A 40 13.01 15.28 6.56
CA LYS A 40 12.92 13.80 6.56
C LYS A 40 11.46 13.39 6.67
N LEU A 41 10.95 12.71 5.64
CA LEU A 41 9.62 12.11 5.63
C LEU A 41 9.70 10.60 5.85
N LEU A 42 8.68 10.03 6.49
CA LEU A 42 8.42 8.61 6.50
C LEU A 42 7.08 8.35 5.79
N ASN A 43 7.13 7.65 4.65
CA ASN A 43 5.95 7.11 3.98
C ASN A 43 5.72 5.65 4.42
N VAL A 44 4.55 5.37 4.97
CA VAL A 44 4.11 4.03 5.35
C VAL A 44 3.08 3.56 4.34
N SER A 45 3.35 2.44 3.64
CA SER A 45 2.49 2.01 2.54
C SER A 45 2.19 0.51 2.54
N TYR A 46 1.14 0.15 1.79
CA TYR A 46 0.85 -1.25 1.52
C TYR A 46 1.95 -1.91 0.67
N ASP A 47 2.04 -3.24 0.76
CA ASP A 47 3.19 -4.04 0.35
C ASP A 47 3.61 -3.83 -1.11
N VAL A 48 2.67 -3.94 -2.06
CA VAL A 48 2.98 -3.88 -3.49
C VAL A 48 3.15 -2.45 -4.04
N ALA A 49 2.94 -1.40 -3.23
CA ALA A 49 3.31 -0.03 -3.58
C ALA A 49 4.83 0.23 -3.53
N ARG A 50 5.60 -0.71 -3.03
CA ARG A 50 7.06 -0.64 -2.91
C ARG A 50 7.74 -0.24 -4.21
N ASP A 51 7.35 -0.88 -5.30
CA ASP A 51 7.97 -0.66 -6.61
C ASP A 51 7.67 0.75 -7.13
N LEU A 52 6.45 1.26 -6.91
CA LEU A 52 6.10 2.65 -7.22
C LEU A 52 7.02 3.62 -6.47
N TYR A 53 7.10 3.50 -5.15
CA TYR A 53 7.84 4.48 -4.33
C TYR A 53 9.35 4.39 -4.50
N LYS A 54 9.89 3.25 -4.88
CA LYS A 54 11.30 3.12 -5.26
C LYS A 54 11.68 4.08 -6.40
N ASP A 55 10.82 4.17 -7.40
CA ASP A 55 11.09 4.98 -8.59
C ASP A 55 10.48 6.40 -8.48
N PHE A 56 9.40 6.58 -7.71
CA PHE A 56 8.75 7.87 -7.45
C PHE A 56 9.60 8.80 -6.58
N ASN A 57 10.22 8.27 -5.51
CA ASN A 57 10.95 9.12 -4.58
C ASN A 57 12.09 9.90 -5.22
N PRO A 58 12.93 9.34 -6.11
CA PRO A 58 13.94 10.12 -6.82
C PRO A 58 13.35 11.28 -7.64
N LEU A 59 12.21 11.06 -8.31
CA LEU A 59 11.53 12.10 -9.09
C LEU A 59 11.04 13.24 -8.19
N PHE A 60 10.38 12.89 -7.08
CA PHE A 60 9.92 13.89 -6.12
C PHE A 60 11.08 14.66 -5.49
N ILE A 61 12.15 14.00 -5.06
CA ILE A 61 13.32 14.64 -4.44
C ILE A 61 13.96 15.64 -5.40
N GLU A 62 14.09 15.30 -6.68
CA GLU A 62 14.61 16.20 -7.70
C GLU A 62 13.70 17.43 -7.88
N GLU A 63 12.39 17.22 -7.96
CA GLU A 63 11.42 18.30 -8.09
C GLU A 63 11.38 19.20 -6.85
N TYR A 64 11.41 18.62 -5.66
CA TYR A 64 11.47 19.35 -4.40
C TYR A 64 12.69 20.27 -4.33
N LYS A 65 13.87 19.78 -4.71
CA LYS A 65 15.11 20.59 -4.78
C LYS A 65 14.97 21.77 -5.73
N LYS A 66 14.34 21.57 -6.88
CA LYS A 66 14.09 22.67 -7.85
C LYS A 66 13.18 23.74 -7.27
N GLN A 67 12.11 23.35 -6.56
CA GLN A 67 11.14 24.28 -6.00
C GLN A 67 11.63 24.98 -4.73
N HIS A 68 12.57 24.40 -3.99
CA HIS A 68 13.05 24.88 -2.68
C HIS A 68 14.54 25.31 -2.70
N ASN A 69 15.01 25.89 -3.81
CA ASN A 69 16.36 26.46 -3.93
C ASN A 69 17.49 25.49 -3.54
N GLY A 70 17.35 24.22 -3.86
CA GLY A 70 18.34 23.19 -3.56
C GLY A 70 18.22 22.55 -2.18
N ALA A 71 17.14 22.83 -1.43
CA ALA A 71 16.93 22.22 -0.12
C ALA A 71 16.87 20.68 -0.19
N ASP A 72 17.54 20.05 0.77
CA ASP A 72 17.59 18.59 0.82
C ASP A 72 16.33 17.99 1.51
N ILE A 73 15.79 16.95 0.90
CA ILE A 73 14.72 16.11 1.46
C ILE A 73 15.09 14.63 1.31
N THR A 74 14.74 13.85 2.31
CA THR A 74 14.84 12.39 2.26
C THR A 74 13.48 11.76 2.56
N VAL A 75 13.13 10.68 1.85
CA VAL A 75 11.88 9.96 2.07
C VAL A 75 12.20 8.53 2.44
N GLN A 76 11.97 8.20 3.70
CA GLN A 76 12.08 6.83 4.22
C GLN A 76 10.79 6.06 3.90
N GLN A 77 10.89 4.74 3.79
CA GLN A 77 9.81 3.86 3.42
C GLN A 77 9.60 2.75 4.45
N SER A 78 8.33 2.43 4.72
CA SER A 78 7.92 1.21 5.42
C SER A 78 6.81 0.55 4.62
N HIS A 79 7.00 -0.71 4.22
CA HIS A 79 6.07 -1.45 3.39
C HIS A 79 5.61 -2.74 4.09
N GLY A 80 4.33 -3.08 3.95
CA GLY A 80 3.76 -4.30 4.53
C GLY A 80 2.28 -4.44 4.22
N GLY A 81 1.60 -5.42 4.79
CA GLY A 81 0.16 -5.54 4.64
C GLY A 81 -0.54 -4.25 5.10
N SER A 82 -1.47 -3.71 4.28
CA SER A 82 -2.07 -2.39 4.47
C SER A 82 -2.60 -2.17 5.90
N SER A 83 -3.47 -3.05 6.38
CA SER A 83 -4.02 -2.93 7.74
C SER A 83 -2.96 -3.11 8.84
N LYS A 84 -1.91 -3.91 8.60
CA LYS A 84 -0.79 -4.03 9.53
C LYS A 84 0.00 -2.73 9.63
N GLN A 85 0.21 -2.06 8.51
CA GLN A 85 0.88 -0.77 8.45
C GLN A 85 0.04 0.33 9.11
N ALA A 86 -1.27 0.38 8.82
CA ALA A 86 -2.18 1.31 9.48
C ALA A 86 -2.16 1.11 11.00
N LEU A 87 -2.20 -0.14 11.47
CA LEU A 87 -2.13 -0.46 12.90
C LEU A 87 -0.79 -0.04 13.52
N ALA A 88 0.33 -0.19 12.82
CA ALA A 88 1.64 0.27 13.30
C ALA A 88 1.65 1.79 13.51
N VAL A 89 1.08 2.55 12.57
CA VAL A 89 0.93 4.02 12.69
C VAL A 89 -0.03 4.36 13.86
N ALA A 90 -1.16 3.68 13.95
CA ALA A 90 -2.13 3.85 15.05
C ALA A 90 -1.50 3.59 16.42
N ASN A 91 -0.50 2.71 16.51
CA ASN A 91 0.24 2.34 17.72
C ASN A 91 1.54 3.14 17.93
N GLY A 92 1.78 4.19 17.16
CA GLY A 92 2.84 5.16 17.41
C GLY A 92 4.00 5.19 16.45
N LEU A 93 3.97 4.44 15.32
CA LEU A 93 4.94 4.63 14.24
C LEU A 93 4.74 6.05 13.66
N LYS A 94 5.78 6.87 13.74
CA LYS A 94 5.74 8.31 13.38
C LYS A 94 5.84 8.48 11.85
N ALA A 95 4.81 8.05 11.13
CA ALA A 95 4.67 8.29 9.69
C ALA A 95 4.22 9.74 9.41
N ASP A 96 4.78 10.37 8.40
CA ASP A 96 4.32 11.67 7.89
C ASP A 96 3.17 11.52 6.90
N VAL A 97 3.23 10.47 6.09
CA VAL A 97 2.21 10.14 5.09
C VAL A 97 1.94 8.64 5.08
N VAL A 98 0.73 8.30 4.65
CA VAL A 98 0.32 6.90 4.44
C VAL A 98 -0.23 6.71 3.04
N THR A 99 0.01 5.51 2.49
CA THR A 99 -0.60 5.02 1.25
C THR A 99 -1.18 3.64 1.52
N MET A 100 -2.49 3.54 1.55
CA MET A 100 -3.19 2.31 1.89
C MET A 100 -3.87 1.71 0.65
N ASN A 101 -4.35 0.48 0.73
CA ASN A 101 -5.12 -0.13 -0.35
C ASN A 101 -6.61 -0.25 -0.04
N GLN A 102 -7.06 0.36 1.05
CA GLN A 102 -8.48 0.44 1.43
C GLN A 102 -8.72 1.63 2.35
N GLY A 103 -9.89 2.27 2.23
CA GLY A 103 -10.22 3.46 3.00
C GLY A 103 -10.28 3.21 4.51
N SER A 104 -10.76 2.03 4.94
CA SER A 104 -10.87 1.67 6.36
C SER A 104 -9.54 1.74 7.13
N ASP A 105 -8.42 1.56 6.43
CA ASP A 105 -7.10 1.67 7.06
C ASP A 105 -6.76 3.13 7.40
N ILE A 106 -7.20 4.09 6.58
CA ILE A 106 -7.09 5.52 6.90
C ILE A 106 -8.13 5.92 7.95
N ASP A 107 -9.36 5.39 7.87
CA ASP A 107 -10.42 5.65 8.84
C ASP A 107 -10.03 5.18 10.26
N LEU A 108 -9.24 4.10 10.38
CA LEU A 108 -8.63 3.72 11.65
C LEU A 108 -7.76 4.84 12.23
N LEU A 109 -6.97 5.51 11.37
CA LEU A 109 -6.12 6.63 11.80
C LEU A 109 -6.94 7.87 12.16
N VAL A 110 -8.07 8.09 11.46
CA VAL A 110 -9.05 9.14 11.83
C VAL A 110 -9.62 8.87 13.21
N LYS A 111 -10.08 7.65 13.48
CA LYS A 111 -10.60 7.23 14.80
C LYS A 111 -9.58 7.41 15.93
N LYS A 112 -8.27 7.37 15.60
CA LYS A 112 -7.16 7.63 16.54
C LYS A 112 -6.76 9.11 16.63
N GLY A 113 -7.42 10.00 15.91
CA GLY A 113 -7.10 11.44 15.89
C GLY A 113 -5.75 11.76 15.24
N LEU A 114 -5.23 10.87 14.38
CA LEU A 114 -3.96 11.04 13.69
C LEU A 114 -4.12 11.70 12.32
N VAL A 115 -5.25 11.44 11.65
CA VAL A 115 -5.62 11.94 10.33
C VAL A 115 -6.95 12.68 10.44
N LYS A 116 -7.15 13.75 9.69
CA LYS A 116 -8.39 14.52 9.65
C LYS A 116 -9.54 13.70 9.06
N ALA A 117 -10.76 13.91 9.56
CA ALA A 117 -11.95 13.16 9.13
C ALA A 117 -12.31 13.39 7.65
N ASP A 118 -11.94 14.54 7.10
CA ASP A 118 -12.19 14.92 5.71
C ASP A 118 -10.99 14.67 4.78
N TRP A 119 -10.13 13.73 5.14
CA TRP A 119 -8.90 13.37 4.40
C TRP A 119 -9.12 13.15 2.90
N GLN A 120 -10.28 12.62 2.51
CA GLN A 120 -10.64 12.40 1.11
C GLN A 120 -10.73 13.69 0.29
N LYS A 121 -10.97 14.83 0.96
CA LYS A 121 -11.05 16.15 0.29
C LYS A 121 -9.70 16.85 0.18
N ALA A 122 -8.67 16.31 0.83
CA ALA A 122 -7.35 16.94 0.89
C ALA A 122 -6.61 16.88 -0.47
N PHE A 123 -6.96 15.90 -1.32
CA PHE A 123 -6.30 15.66 -2.61
C PHE A 123 -7.32 15.31 -3.70
N PRO A 124 -6.96 15.43 -5.00
CA PRO A 124 -7.85 15.08 -6.10
C PRO A 124 -8.36 13.64 -6.05
N ASN A 125 -9.48 13.36 -6.73
CA ASN A 125 -10.04 12.02 -6.88
C ASN A 125 -10.29 11.31 -5.53
N ASN A 126 -10.78 12.04 -4.52
CA ASN A 126 -10.96 11.53 -3.15
C ASN A 126 -9.67 10.98 -2.53
N ALA A 127 -8.53 11.67 -2.78
CA ALA A 127 -7.19 11.28 -2.35
C ALA A 127 -6.74 9.92 -2.92
N VAL A 128 -7.19 9.56 -4.13
CA VAL A 128 -6.83 8.32 -4.83
C VAL A 128 -6.06 8.64 -6.12
N PRO A 129 -4.72 8.62 -6.12
CA PRO A 129 -3.90 8.90 -7.29
C PRO A 129 -3.87 7.74 -8.29
N PHE A 130 -4.02 6.51 -7.81
CA PHE A 130 -3.98 5.29 -8.61
C PHE A 130 -5.03 4.30 -8.16
N THR A 131 -5.48 3.49 -9.12
CA THR A 131 -6.32 2.32 -8.85
C THR A 131 -5.64 1.06 -9.40
N SER A 132 -6.16 -0.08 -9.03
CA SER A 132 -5.80 -1.38 -9.60
C SER A 132 -7.05 -2.25 -9.62
N THR A 133 -6.93 -3.47 -10.11
CA THR A 133 -8.00 -4.45 -10.08
C THR A 133 -7.44 -5.83 -9.75
N THR A 134 -8.30 -6.76 -9.39
CA THR A 134 -7.90 -8.14 -9.17
C THR A 134 -7.91 -8.91 -10.47
N VAL A 135 -6.82 -9.59 -10.78
CA VAL A 135 -6.61 -10.43 -11.95
C VAL A 135 -6.06 -11.80 -11.56
N PHE A 136 -5.91 -12.69 -12.52
CA PHE A 136 -5.37 -14.03 -12.30
C PHE A 136 -4.04 -14.19 -13.04
N LEU A 137 -3.01 -14.61 -12.32
CA LEU A 137 -1.74 -15.04 -12.92
C LEU A 137 -1.78 -16.56 -13.01
N VAL A 138 -1.65 -17.10 -14.24
CA VAL A 138 -1.70 -18.53 -14.51
C VAL A 138 -0.41 -19.00 -15.12
N ARG A 139 -0.20 -20.33 -15.12
CA ARG A 139 0.95 -20.95 -15.80
C ARG A 139 0.84 -20.79 -17.31
N LYS A 140 1.98 -20.81 -17.99
CA LYS A 140 2.08 -20.71 -19.45
C LYS A 140 1.13 -21.68 -20.17
N GLY A 141 0.44 -21.16 -21.18
CA GLY A 141 -0.54 -21.92 -21.94
C GLY A 141 -1.84 -22.19 -21.18
N ASN A 142 -2.00 -21.62 -19.99
CA ASN A 142 -3.20 -21.71 -19.16
C ASN A 142 -3.79 -23.16 -19.11
N PRO A 143 -3.05 -24.15 -18.60
CA PRO A 143 -3.43 -25.57 -18.71
C PRO A 143 -4.76 -25.91 -18.00
N LYS A 144 -5.18 -25.08 -17.04
CA LYS A 144 -6.47 -25.23 -16.34
C LYS A 144 -7.61 -24.47 -17.03
N GLN A 145 -7.34 -23.79 -18.14
CA GLN A 145 -8.32 -23.04 -18.93
C GLN A 145 -9.14 -22.06 -18.06
N ILE A 146 -8.45 -21.28 -17.23
CA ILE A 146 -9.04 -20.23 -16.41
C ILE A 146 -9.29 -19.01 -17.29
N LYS A 147 -10.55 -18.59 -17.39
CA LYS A 147 -10.97 -17.44 -18.21
C LYS A 147 -11.69 -16.36 -17.42
N ASP A 148 -12.37 -16.77 -16.34
CA ASP A 148 -13.16 -15.87 -15.50
C ASP A 148 -13.28 -16.44 -14.09
N TRP A 149 -13.84 -15.67 -13.15
CA TRP A 149 -14.06 -16.05 -11.76
C TRP A 149 -14.78 -17.38 -11.59
N GLY A 150 -15.76 -17.70 -12.46
CA GLY A 150 -16.49 -18.98 -12.40
C GLY A 150 -15.60 -20.21 -12.52
N ASP A 151 -14.50 -20.10 -13.26
CA ASP A 151 -13.56 -21.19 -13.44
C ASP A 151 -12.77 -21.54 -12.17
N LEU A 152 -12.71 -20.60 -11.22
CA LEU A 152 -12.02 -20.82 -9.94
C LEU A 152 -12.70 -21.82 -9.02
N ALA A 153 -13.96 -22.16 -9.31
CA ALA A 153 -14.72 -23.18 -8.60
C ALA A 153 -14.61 -24.59 -9.25
N LYS A 154 -13.80 -24.77 -10.31
CA LYS A 154 -13.54 -26.08 -10.93
C LYS A 154 -12.88 -27.05 -9.95
N ASP A 155 -13.16 -28.35 -10.11
CA ASP A 155 -12.47 -29.39 -9.34
C ASP A 155 -10.99 -29.49 -9.75
N ASN A 156 -10.16 -29.95 -8.82
CA ASN A 156 -8.73 -30.16 -9.01
C ASN A 156 -7.96 -28.89 -9.43
N LEU A 157 -8.41 -27.73 -8.98
CA LEU A 157 -7.72 -26.46 -9.11
C LEU A 157 -7.03 -26.09 -7.80
N LYS A 158 -5.81 -25.59 -7.89
CA LYS A 158 -5.01 -25.14 -6.75
C LYS A 158 -4.79 -23.64 -6.82
N ILE A 159 -5.39 -22.92 -5.89
CA ILE A 159 -5.36 -21.46 -5.85
C ILE A 159 -4.38 -20.99 -4.78
N VAL A 160 -3.62 -19.93 -5.08
CA VAL A 160 -2.81 -19.19 -4.10
C VAL A 160 -3.39 -17.79 -3.95
N ILE A 161 -3.63 -17.36 -2.73
CA ILE A 161 -4.10 -16.00 -2.41
C ILE A 161 -3.43 -15.44 -1.15
N ALA A 162 -3.48 -14.15 -1.00
CA ALA A 162 -3.24 -13.52 0.29
C ALA A 162 -4.45 -13.74 1.23
N ASN A 163 -4.20 -13.88 2.53
CA ASN A 163 -5.24 -14.19 3.52
C ASN A 163 -6.17 -12.99 3.75
N PRO A 164 -7.49 -13.13 3.51
CA PRO A 164 -8.48 -12.06 3.70
C PRO A 164 -8.59 -11.54 5.14
N LYS A 165 -8.27 -12.34 6.14
CA LYS A 165 -8.33 -11.91 7.56
C LYS A 165 -7.28 -10.83 7.87
N VAL A 166 -6.14 -10.85 7.20
CA VAL A 166 -4.98 -10.04 7.60
C VAL A 166 -4.44 -9.13 6.49
N THR A 167 -4.95 -9.25 5.26
CA THR A 167 -4.45 -8.47 4.11
C THR A 167 -5.57 -7.83 3.31
N GLY A 168 -5.35 -6.60 2.84
CA GLY A 168 -6.26 -5.95 1.89
C GLY A 168 -6.33 -6.70 0.55
N ASN A 169 -5.19 -7.21 0.03
CA ASN A 169 -5.17 -8.01 -1.20
C ASN A 169 -6.13 -9.21 -1.12
N GLY A 170 -6.08 -9.96 -0.02
CA GLY A 170 -7.00 -11.07 0.20
C GLY A 170 -8.46 -10.62 0.33
N ARG A 171 -8.73 -9.48 0.98
CA ARG A 171 -10.11 -8.93 1.06
C ARG A 171 -10.64 -8.59 -0.31
N TYR A 172 -9.86 -7.94 -1.16
CA TYR A 172 -10.27 -7.67 -2.54
C TYR A 172 -10.47 -8.95 -3.36
N THR A 173 -9.63 -9.98 -3.16
CA THR A 173 -9.85 -11.30 -3.78
C THR A 173 -11.20 -11.88 -3.37
N PHE A 174 -11.53 -11.88 -2.08
CA PHE A 174 -12.82 -12.37 -1.58
C PHE A 174 -14.00 -11.54 -2.11
N LEU A 175 -13.91 -10.20 -2.04
CA LEU A 175 -14.96 -9.30 -2.52
C LEU A 175 -15.14 -9.39 -4.04
N GLY A 176 -14.06 -9.60 -4.79
CA GLY A 176 -14.10 -9.83 -6.24
C GLY A 176 -14.88 -11.10 -6.60
N ALA A 177 -14.56 -12.20 -5.92
CA ALA A 177 -15.28 -13.46 -6.09
C ALA A 177 -16.77 -13.34 -5.68
N TYR A 178 -17.03 -12.68 -4.55
CA TYR A 178 -18.40 -12.51 -4.06
C TYR A 178 -19.22 -11.59 -4.97
N GLY A 179 -18.68 -10.47 -5.40
CA GLY A 179 -19.34 -9.54 -6.33
C GLY A 179 -19.60 -10.17 -7.70
N TYR A 180 -18.65 -10.98 -8.22
CA TYR A 180 -18.90 -11.80 -9.40
C TYR A 180 -20.05 -12.78 -9.17
N GLY A 181 -20.05 -13.49 -8.03
CA GLY A 181 -21.10 -14.45 -7.69
C GLY A 181 -22.48 -13.81 -7.61
N LEU A 182 -22.61 -12.62 -7.01
CA LEU A 182 -23.86 -11.87 -6.97
C LEU A 182 -24.34 -11.52 -8.39
N LYS A 183 -23.47 -11.00 -9.23
CA LYS A 183 -23.78 -10.66 -10.64
C LYS A 183 -24.19 -11.89 -11.43
N ALA A 184 -23.46 -13.00 -11.32
CA ALA A 184 -23.71 -14.25 -12.04
C ALA A 184 -25.00 -14.96 -11.59
N ASN A 185 -25.40 -14.78 -10.33
CA ASN A 185 -26.57 -15.43 -9.73
C ASN A 185 -27.76 -14.48 -9.55
N ASN A 186 -27.82 -13.35 -10.24
CA ASN A 186 -28.93 -12.37 -10.13
C ASN A 186 -29.17 -11.93 -8.68
N ASN A 187 -28.11 -11.65 -7.93
CA ASN A 187 -28.12 -11.29 -6.50
C ASN A 187 -28.66 -12.35 -5.53
N ASP A 188 -28.67 -13.63 -5.94
CA ASP A 188 -28.96 -14.74 -5.04
C ASP A 188 -27.75 -14.99 -4.12
N ASP A 189 -27.87 -14.58 -2.85
CA ASP A 189 -26.79 -14.70 -1.85
C ASP A 189 -26.48 -16.17 -1.52
N ALA A 190 -27.47 -17.06 -1.51
CA ALA A 190 -27.25 -18.46 -1.19
C ALA A 190 -26.38 -19.16 -2.24
N LYS A 191 -26.72 -18.99 -3.52
CA LYS A 191 -25.91 -19.51 -4.64
C LYS A 191 -24.53 -18.87 -4.70
N THR A 192 -24.44 -17.58 -4.40
CA THR A 192 -23.17 -16.87 -4.33
C THR A 192 -22.27 -17.46 -3.24
N ARG A 193 -22.81 -17.74 -2.06
CA ARG A 193 -22.09 -18.39 -0.96
C ARG A 193 -21.62 -19.79 -1.33
N GLU A 194 -22.43 -20.58 -2.00
CA GLU A 194 -22.04 -21.91 -2.50
C GLU A 194 -20.84 -21.82 -3.47
N TYR A 195 -20.91 -20.89 -4.43
CA TYR A 195 -19.81 -20.62 -5.36
C TYR A 195 -18.54 -20.20 -4.65
N VAL A 196 -18.60 -19.19 -3.77
CA VAL A 196 -17.43 -18.67 -3.05
C VAL A 196 -16.84 -19.73 -2.13
N LYS A 197 -17.68 -20.52 -1.44
CA LYS A 197 -17.24 -21.67 -0.62
C LYS A 197 -16.47 -22.68 -1.46
N LYS A 198 -16.96 -23.01 -2.66
CA LYS A 198 -16.29 -23.94 -3.59
C LYS A 198 -14.94 -23.38 -4.05
N MET A 199 -14.89 -22.09 -4.44
CA MET A 199 -13.62 -21.43 -4.79
C MET A 199 -12.63 -21.46 -3.63
N LEU A 200 -13.07 -21.10 -2.41
CA LEU A 200 -12.21 -21.12 -1.22
C LEU A 200 -11.71 -22.52 -0.86
N SER A 201 -12.49 -23.57 -1.15
CA SER A 201 -12.05 -24.94 -0.95
C SER A 201 -10.89 -25.36 -1.87
N ASN A 202 -10.69 -24.65 -2.99
CA ASN A 202 -9.59 -24.83 -3.92
C ASN A 202 -8.32 -24.07 -3.50
N VAL A 203 -8.39 -23.19 -2.48
CA VAL A 203 -7.22 -22.46 -2.01
C VAL A 203 -6.27 -23.42 -1.29
N GLU A 204 -5.08 -23.61 -1.87
CA GLU A 204 -4.02 -24.44 -1.31
C GLU A 204 -3.18 -23.66 -0.28
N VAL A 205 -2.95 -22.36 -0.54
CA VAL A 205 -2.12 -21.53 0.32
C VAL A 205 -2.75 -20.16 0.54
N PHE A 206 -2.86 -19.80 1.83
CA PHE A 206 -3.21 -18.45 2.30
C PHE A 206 -1.95 -17.75 2.84
N GLU A 207 -1.44 -16.76 2.14
CA GLU A 207 -0.23 -16.04 2.53
C GLU A 207 -0.52 -14.75 3.30
N ASN A 208 0.42 -14.31 4.13
CA ASN A 208 0.28 -13.13 4.96
C ASN A 208 0.56 -11.79 4.25
N GLY A 209 0.62 -11.79 2.91
CA GLY A 209 0.87 -10.60 2.09
C GLY A 209 0.72 -10.90 0.61
N GLY A 210 0.42 -9.89 -0.20
CA GLY A 210 0.33 -10.02 -1.65
C GLY A 210 1.66 -10.49 -2.27
N ARG A 211 2.78 -9.87 -1.88
CA ARG A 211 4.11 -10.26 -2.35
C ARG A 211 4.50 -11.68 -1.89
N ALA A 212 4.09 -12.11 -0.70
CA ALA A 212 4.31 -13.48 -0.24
C ALA A 212 3.56 -14.48 -1.10
N ALA A 213 2.29 -14.19 -1.46
CA ALA A 213 1.50 -15.03 -2.36
C ALA A 213 2.16 -15.14 -3.74
N THR A 214 2.65 -14.03 -4.28
CA THR A 214 3.41 -14.01 -5.54
C THR A 214 4.67 -14.87 -5.44
N THR A 215 5.45 -14.73 -4.37
CA THR A 215 6.67 -15.54 -4.16
C THR A 215 6.34 -17.04 -4.11
N THR A 216 5.28 -17.41 -3.40
CA THR A 216 4.82 -18.80 -3.31
C THR A 216 4.41 -19.35 -4.68
N PHE A 217 3.67 -18.59 -5.46
CA PHE A 217 3.27 -19.00 -6.80
C PHE A 217 4.44 -19.02 -7.78
N VAL A 218 5.19 -17.92 -7.91
CA VAL A 218 6.20 -17.74 -8.95
C VAL A 218 7.50 -18.50 -8.62
N GLN A 219 8.04 -18.35 -7.41
CA GLN A 219 9.37 -18.87 -7.06
C GLN A 219 9.31 -20.26 -6.46
N ARG A 220 8.28 -20.57 -5.64
CA ARG A 220 8.14 -21.91 -5.05
C ARG A 220 7.36 -22.86 -5.95
N ASN A 221 6.83 -22.37 -7.05
CA ASN A 221 6.05 -23.12 -8.04
C ASN A 221 4.84 -23.87 -7.46
N ILE A 222 4.14 -23.25 -6.49
CA ILE A 222 2.95 -23.79 -5.84
C ILE A 222 1.69 -23.18 -6.48
N GLY A 223 0.68 -24.01 -6.73
CA GLY A 223 -0.63 -23.63 -7.26
C GLY A 223 -0.69 -23.54 -8.80
N ASP A 224 -1.91 -23.56 -9.31
CA ASP A 224 -2.24 -23.43 -10.73
C ASP A 224 -2.56 -21.97 -11.09
N VAL A 225 -3.09 -21.20 -10.13
CA VAL A 225 -3.49 -19.82 -10.31
C VAL A 225 -3.19 -19.00 -9.04
N LEU A 226 -2.63 -17.82 -9.24
CA LEU A 226 -2.52 -16.77 -8.22
C LEU A 226 -3.56 -15.69 -8.50
N ILE A 227 -4.35 -15.32 -7.48
CA ILE A 227 -5.26 -14.18 -7.56
C ILE A 227 -4.61 -13.01 -6.84
N THR A 228 -4.36 -11.93 -7.56
CA THR A 228 -3.66 -10.76 -7.00
C THR A 228 -4.03 -9.48 -7.76
N PHE A 229 -3.43 -8.36 -7.36
CA PHE A 229 -3.62 -7.09 -8.07
C PHE A 229 -2.91 -7.08 -9.42
N GLU A 230 -3.49 -6.36 -10.38
CA GLU A 230 -3.02 -6.23 -11.75
C GLU A 230 -1.55 -5.80 -11.83
N ASN A 231 -1.15 -4.79 -11.06
CA ASN A 231 0.23 -4.32 -11.05
C ASN A 231 1.20 -5.41 -10.55
N GLU A 232 0.83 -6.15 -9.52
CA GLU A 232 1.67 -7.23 -8.98
C GLU A 232 1.79 -8.39 -9.96
N ALA A 233 0.69 -8.77 -10.62
CA ALA A 233 0.68 -9.83 -11.62
C ALA A 233 1.57 -9.47 -12.82
N ASN A 234 1.42 -8.25 -13.37
CA ASN A 234 2.19 -7.79 -14.53
C ASN A 234 3.69 -7.65 -14.22
N LEU A 235 4.04 -7.01 -13.10
CA LEU A 235 5.44 -6.87 -12.69
C LEU A 235 6.09 -8.24 -12.47
N SER A 236 5.37 -9.16 -11.85
CA SER A 236 5.87 -10.50 -11.59
C SER A 236 6.05 -11.33 -12.86
N ALA A 237 5.09 -11.28 -13.78
CA ALA A 237 5.19 -11.93 -15.08
C ALA A 237 6.37 -11.38 -15.90
N LYS A 238 6.60 -10.06 -15.83
CA LYS A 238 7.72 -9.41 -16.52
C LYS A 238 9.07 -9.73 -15.89
N GLN A 239 9.16 -9.69 -14.56
CA GLN A 239 10.44 -9.80 -13.84
C GLN A 239 10.91 -11.25 -13.72
N PHE A 240 9.99 -12.19 -13.48
CA PHE A 240 10.33 -13.58 -13.17
C PHE A 240 9.85 -14.57 -14.24
N GLY A 241 9.05 -14.11 -15.20
CA GLY A 241 8.25 -14.98 -16.03
C GLY A 241 8.99 -15.61 -17.19
N ASN A 242 9.96 -14.96 -17.80
CA ASN A 242 10.54 -15.45 -19.08
C ASN A 242 9.51 -16.10 -20.02
N GLY A 243 8.25 -15.61 -20.01
CA GLY A 243 7.12 -16.21 -20.70
C GLY A 243 6.51 -17.44 -20.02
N GLU A 244 6.80 -17.71 -18.75
CA GLU A 244 6.27 -18.87 -17.99
C GLU A 244 4.89 -18.61 -17.36
N PHE A 245 4.40 -17.37 -17.41
CA PHE A 245 3.12 -16.96 -16.85
C PHE A 245 2.30 -16.16 -17.84
N GLU A 246 0.99 -16.26 -17.72
CA GLU A 246 0.00 -15.48 -18.45
C GLU A 246 -0.95 -14.79 -17.50
N ILE A 247 -1.42 -13.59 -17.86
CA ILE A 247 -2.39 -12.83 -17.06
C ILE A 247 -3.76 -13.01 -17.68
N VAL A 248 -4.70 -13.46 -16.88
CA VAL A 248 -6.11 -13.56 -17.25
C VAL A 248 -6.85 -12.39 -16.62
N TYR A 249 -7.43 -11.56 -17.47
CA TYR A 249 -8.31 -10.47 -17.09
C TYR A 249 -9.75 -10.97 -17.06
N PRO A 250 -10.39 -11.09 -15.90
CA PRO A 250 -11.79 -11.48 -15.84
C PRO A 250 -12.68 -10.38 -16.46
N LYS A 251 -13.84 -10.75 -16.97
CA LYS A 251 -14.76 -9.79 -17.62
C LYS A 251 -15.27 -8.72 -16.65
N TYR A 252 -15.42 -9.06 -15.39
CA TYR A 252 -15.92 -8.22 -14.33
C TYR A 252 -15.11 -8.46 -13.05
N SER A 253 -14.54 -7.42 -12.46
CA SER A 253 -13.70 -7.58 -11.27
C SER A 253 -13.84 -6.41 -10.29
N VAL A 254 -13.25 -6.57 -9.13
CA VAL A 254 -13.25 -5.54 -8.09
C VAL A 254 -12.16 -4.49 -8.35
N ARG A 255 -12.51 -3.21 -8.23
CA ARG A 255 -11.56 -2.10 -8.25
C ARG A 255 -10.94 -1.91 -6.86
N MET A 256 -9.63 -1.82 -6.83
CA MET A 256 -8.86 -1.42 -5.65
C MET A 256 -8.44 0.03 -5.80
N ASP A 257 -8.80 0.86 -4.85
CA ASP A 257 -8.34 2.24 -4.73
C ASP A 257 -7.09 2.28 -3.86
N SER A 258 -6.10 3.12 -4.22
CA SER A 258 -4.89 3.36 -3.43
C SER A 258 -4.96 4.72 -2.73
N PRO A 259 -5.77 4.88 -1.67
CA PRO A 259 -5.92 6.17 -1.00
C PRO A 259 -4.64 6.56 -0.26
N VAL A 260 -4.41 7.89 -0.23
CA VAL A 260 -3.29 8.50 0.49
C VAL A 260 -3.78 9.52 1.51
N ALA A 261 -3.03 9.72 2.59
CA ALA A 261 -3.30 10.78 3.55
C ALA A 261 -2.03 11.27 4.23
N VAL A 262 -2.01 12.56 4.59
CA VAL A 262 -1.05 13.10 5.55
C VAL A 262 -1.45 12.62 6.94
N VAL A 263 -0.50 12.16 7.72
CA VAL A 263 -0.71 11.84 9.14
C VAL A 263 -0.61 13.14 9.92
N ASP A 264 -1.69 13.91 9.91
CA ASP A 264 -1.75 15.31 10.32
C ASP A 264 -1.07 15.59 11.66
N LYS A 265 -1.38 14.80 12.69
CA LYS A 265 -0.82 14.98 14.02
C LYS A 265 0.71 14.83 14.03
N VAL A 266 1.22 13.83 13.33
CA VAL A 266 2.67 13.58 13.25
C VAL A 266 3.37 14.64 12.42
N ALA A 267 2.79 15.00 11.28
CA ALA A 267 3.35 16.03 10.40
C ALA A 267 3.42 17.41 11.10
N ASP A 268 2.42 17.76 11.91
CA ASP A 268 2.43 18.99 12.71
C ASP A 268 3.48 18.94 13.83
N GLU A 269 3.52 17.85 14.60
CA GLU A 269 4.52 17.67 15.67
C GLU A 269 5.96 17.73 15.15
N ARG A 270 6.19 17.29 13.91
CA ARG A 270 7.51 17.25 13.28
C ARG A 270 7.83 18.47 12.40
N GLY A 271 6.86 19.35 12.17
CA GLY A 271 7.00 20.48 11.26
C GLY A 271 7.17 20.07 9.78
N THR A 272 6.70 18.88 9.40
CA THR A 272 6.86 18.30 8.06
C THR A 272 5.61 18.43 7.19
N ARG A 273 4.53 19.06 7.67
CA ARG A 273 3.23 19.15 6.98
C ARG A 273 3.34 19.64 5.54
N GLN A 274 4.09 20.71 5.30
CA GLN A 274 4.23 21.26 3.96
C GLN A 274 4.85 20.22 3.03
N ALA A 275 6.01 19.68 3.37
CA ALA A 275 6.70 18.69 2.56
C ALA A 275 5.90 17.41 2.37
N ALA A 276 5.18 16.95 3.41
CA ALA A 276 4.29 15.80 3.33
C ALA A 276 3.12 16.04 2.34
N THR A 277 2.55 17.24 2.36
CA THR A 277 1.49 17.62 1.43
C THR A 277 2.01 17.71 -0.02
N GLU A 278 3.17 18.33 -0.22
CA GLU A 278 3.82 18.42 -1.53
C GLU A 278 4.18 17.03 -2.07
N TYR A 279 4.69 16.14 -1.21
CA TYR A 279 5.00 14.76 -1.57
C TYR A 279 3.78 14.01 -2.10
N LEU A 280 2.65 14.11 -1.41
CA LEU A 280 1.42 13.46 -1.87
C LEU A 280 0.83 14.14 -3.10
N ASN A 281 0.85 15.48 -3.18
CA ASN A 281 0.37 16.20 -4.37
C ASN A 281 1.14 15.80 -5.63
N TYR A 282 2.44 15.53 -5.52
CA TYR A 282 3.26 15.12 -6.66
C TYR A 282 2.80 13.81 -7.31
N LEU A 283 2.04 12.95 -6.59
CA LEU A 283 1.44 11.74 -7.15
C LEU A 283 0.48 12.01 -8.33
N TRP A 284 -0.11 13.21 -8.42
CA TRP A 284 -0.95 13.62 -9.56
C TRP A 284 -0.19 14.36 -10.64
N SER A 285 1.11 14.57 -10.50
CA SER A 285 1.93 15.15 -11.57
C SER A 285 2.02 14.22 -12.78
N LYS A 286 2.16 14.80 -13.97
CA LYS A 286 2.28 14.00 -15.20
C LYS A 286 3.39 12.93 -15.11
N PRO A 287 4.63 13.26 -14.63
CA PRO A 287 5.68 12.25 -14.46
C PRO A 287 5.31 11.12 -13.52
N ALA A 288 4.60 11.41 -12.41
CA ALA A 288 4.19 10.38 -11.46
C ALA A 288 3.07 9.49 -12.03
N GLN A 289 2.10 10.06 -12.74
CA GLN A 289 1.02 9.31 -13.38
C GLN A 289 1.56 8.38 -14.48
N GLU A 290 2.49 8.87 -15.31
CA GLU A 290 3.20 8.07 -16.31
C GLU A 290 4.03 6.93 -15.67
N LEU A 291 4.71 7.23 -14.55
CA LEU A 291 5.44 6.20 -13.80
C LEU A 291 4.48 5.12 -13.27
N GLY A 292 3.34 5.53 -12.69
CA GLY A 292 2.34 4.59 -12.20
C GLY A 292 1.83 3.67 -13.31
N ALA A 293 1.50 4.21 -14.48
CA ALA A 293 1.06 3.42 -15.63
C ALA A 293 2.13 2.41 -16.10
N LYS A 294 3.40 2.82 -16.17
CA LYS A 294 4.53 1.92 -16.49
C LYS A 294 4.72 0.78 -15.48
N LEU A 295 4.25 0.97 -14.27
CA LEU A 295 4.24 -0.02 -13.19
C LEU A 295 2.88 -0.73 -13.06
N TYR A 296 2.04 -0.62 -14.09
CA TYR A 296 0.73 -1.27 -14.18
C TYR A 296 -0.26 -0.87 -13.08
N LEU A 297 -0.10 0.35 -12.53
CA LEU A 297 -1.13 1.02 -11.74
C LEU A 297 -1.97 1.87 -12.69
N ARG A 298 -3.29 1.85 -12.53
CA ARG A 298 -4.22 2.64 -13.33
C ARG A 298 -4.24 4.08 -12.82
N PRO A 299 -3.66 5.06 -13.57
CA PRO A 299 -3.56 6.44 -13.12
C PRO A 299 -4.94 7.12 -13.08
N ALA A 300 -5.06 8.14 -12.21
CA ALA A 300 -6.23 9.00 -12.17
C ALA A 300 -6.32 9.92 -13.40
N ASP A 301 -5.19 10.22 -14.04
CA ASP A 301 -5.09 10.95 -15.30
C ASP A 301 -5.61 10.06 -16.45
N LYS A 302 -6.76 10.45 -17.01
CA LYS A 302 -7.44 9.67 -18.06
C LYS A 302 -6.68 9.62 -19.37
N ASP A 303 -5.92 10.67 -19.69
CA ASP A 303 -5.14 10.73 -20.93
C ASP A 303 -3.93 9.80 -20.83
N VAL A 304 -3.28 9.76 -19.66
CA VAL A 304 -2.21 8.78 -19.38
C VAL A 304 -2.77 7.36 -19.44
N LEU A 305 -3.91 7.10 -18.78
CA LEU A 305 -4.53 5.78 -18.80
C LEU A 305 -4.87 5.33 -20.24
N ALA A 306 -5.42 6.23 -21.05
CA ALA A 306 -5.74 5.94 -22.45
C ALA A 306 -4.48 5.65 -23.30
N ALA A 307 -3.38 6.37 -23.05
CA ALA A 307 -2.11 6.13 -23.73
C ALA A 307 -1.49 4.77 -23.40
N HIS A 308 -1.84 4.18 -22.25
CA HIS A 308 -1.36 2.88 -21.79
C HIS A 308 -2.40 1.76 -21.93
N ALA A 309 -3.41 1.91 -22.81
CA ALA A 309 -4.50 0.94 -22.95
C ALA A 309 -4.06 -0.46 -23.42
N SER A 310 -2.88 -0.58 -24.03
CA SER A 310 -2.29 -1.87 -24.42
C SER A 310 -1.81 -2.68 -23.21
N GLU A 311 -1.25 -2.01 -22.21
CA GLU A 311 -0.74 -2.62 -20.96
C GLU A 311 -1.81 -2.69 -19.87
N LEU A 312 -2.77 -1.77 -19.91
CA LEU A 312 -3.86 -1.61 -18.94
C LEU A 312 -5.21 -1.67 -19.68
N PRO A 313 -5.61 -2.85 -20.19
CA PRO A 313 -6.80 -2.97 -21.01
C PRO A 313 -8.05 -2.52 -20.25
N PRO A 314 -9.04 -1.93 -20.94
CA PRO A 314 -10.32 -1.58 -20.32
C PRO A 314 -10.98 -2.81 -19.68
N MET A 315 -11.48 -2.64 -18.46
CA MET A 315 -12.18 -3.69 -17.73
C MET A 315 -13.46 -3.15 -17.11
N GLU A 316 -14.48 -3.98 -17.04
CA GLU A 316 -15.64 -3.69 -16.20
C GLU A 316 -15.27 -3.98 -14.75
N THR A 317 -15.30 -2.94 -13.90
CA THR A 317 -14.97 -3.07 -12.48
C THR A 317 -16.05 -2.45 -11.61
N PHE A 318 -16.17 -2.93 -10.37
CA PHE A 318 -17.02 -2.34 -9.35
C PHE A 318 -16.18 -1.84 -8.16
N ASN A 319 -16.63 -0.78 -7.52
CA ASN A 319 -16.10 -0.37 -6.22
C ASN A 319 -16.77 -1.24 -5.13
N PRO A 320 -16.04 -1.78 -4.16
CA PRO A 320 -16.64 -2.53 -3.04
C PRO A 320 -17.79 -1.80 -2.35
N ASN A 321 -17.65 -0.48 -2.20
CA ASN A 321 -18.68 0.33 -1.54
C ASN A 321 -20.03 0.37 -2.30
N ASP A 322 -20.02 0.19 -3.62
CA ASP A 322 -21.25 0.21 -4.43
C ASP A 322 -22.12 -1.05 -4.22
N ILE A 323 -21.50 -2.16 -3.80
CA ILE A 323 -22.15 -3.46 -3.65
C ILE A 323 -22.33 -3.85 -2.18
N PHE A 324 -21.30 -3.58 -1.37
CA PHE A 324 -21.19 -4.15 -0.01
C PHE A 324 -21.38 -3.13 1.12
N GLY A 325 -21.56 -1.83 0.78
CA GLY A 325 -21.68 -0.74 1.74
C GLY A 325 -20.33 -0.14 2.14
N THR A 326 -20.28 0.56 3.24
CA THR A 326 -19.06 1.20 3.75
C THR A 326 -17.99 0.17 4.14
N TRP A 327 -16.73 0.58 4.18
CA TRP A 327 -15.66 -0.31 4.64
C TRP A 327 -15.87 -0.80 6.08
N ASP A 328 -16.48 -0.02 6.96
CA ASP A 328 -16.84 -0.47 8.32
C ASP A 328 -17.88 -1.62 8.28
N GLU A 329 -18.90 -1.50 7.42
CA GLU A 329 -19.89 -2.56 7.20
C GLU A 329 -19.26 -3.80 6.55
N ILE A 330 -18.41 -3.62 5.54
CA ILE A 330 -17.64 -4.69 4.89
C ILE A 330 -16.81 -5.45 5.93
N MET A 331 -16.02 -4.74 6.73
CA MET A 331 -15.18 -5.36 7.76
C MET A 331 -16.00 -6.10 8.81
N SER A 332 -17.08 -5.50 9.27
CA SER A 332 -17.97 -6.09 10.26
C SER A 332 -18.69 -7.35 9.74
N LYS A 333 -19.29 -7.26 8.55
CA LYS A 333 -20.10 -8.36 8.00
C LYS A 333 -19.26 -9.52 7.47
N TYR A 334 -18.18 -9.20 6.75
CA TYR A 334 -17.45 -10.23 5.99
C TYR A 334 -16.19 -10.73 6.70
N PHE A 335 -15.46 -9.88 7.42
CA PHE A 335 -14.11 -10.21 7.89
C PHE A 335 -13.94 -10.20 9.42
N SER A 336 -14.96 -9.83 10.19
CA SER A 336 -14.96 -10.02 11.65
C SER A 336 -14.92 -11.52 12.01
N ASP A 337 -14.65 -11.82 13.28
CA ASP A 337 -14.71 -13.20 13.76
C ASP A 337 -16.13 -13.74 13.66
N GLY A 338 -16.27 -14.92 13.01
CA GLY A 338 -17.57 -15.51 12.68
C GLY A 338 -18.29 -14.84 11.49
N GLY A 339 -17.67 -13.87 10.83
CA GLY A 339 -18.19 -13.22 9.64
C GLY A 339 -18.34 -14.15 8.43
N VAL A 340 -18.85 -13.61 7.31
CA VAL A 340 -19.17 -14.42 6.12
C VAL A 340 -17.96 -15.22 5.62
N TYR A 341 -16.78 -14.61 5.63
CA TYR A 341 -15.55 -15.31 5.25
C TYR A 341 -15.29 -16.56 6.10
N ASP A 342 -15.38 -16.45 7.42
CA ASP A 342 -15.17 -17.58 8.35
C ASP A 342 -16.21 -18.68 8.15
N GLN A 343 -17.47 -18.30 7.85
CA GLN A 343 -18.55 -19.25 7.57
C GLN A 343 -18.33 -20.05 6.29
N LEU A 344 -17.66 -19.45 5.29
CA LEU A 344 -17.41 -20.07 3.99
C LEU A 344 -16.07 -20.79 3.91
N THR A 345 -15.15 -20.49 4.83
CA THR A 345 -13.84 -21.16 4.88
C THR A 345 -14.00 -22.54 5.46
N VAL A 346 -13.48 -23.55 4.76
CA VAL A 346 -13.52 -24.93 5.22
C VAL A 346 -12.60 -25.09 6.43
N LYS A 347 -13.16 -25.48 7.58
CA LYS A 347 -12.38 -25.76 8.79
C LYS A 347 -11.38 -26.88 8.50
N GLY A 348 -10.09 -26.62 8.66
CA GLY A 348 -9.01 -27.61 8.53
C GLY A 348 -7.98 -27.32 7.44
N LYS A 349 -8.03 -26.15 6.84
CA LYS A 349 -6.95 -25.64 5.97
C LYS A 349 -6.28 -24.42 6.55
#